data_cbf532f75dfe4f22ebd7850ba2571885
#
_entry.id   cbf532f75dfe4f22ebd7850ba2571885
#
_cell.length_a   1.000
_cell.length_b   1.000
_cell.length_c   1.000
_cell.angle_alpha   90.00
_cell.angle_beta   90.00
_cell.angle_gamma   90.00
#
_symmetry.space_group_name_H-M   'P 1'
#
loop_
_entity.id
_entity.type
_entity.pdbx_description
1 polymer ?
#
loop_
_entity_poly.entity_id
_entity_poly.type
_entity_poly.pdbx_seq_one_letter_code
_entity_poly.pdbx_strand_id
1 'polypeptide(L)' 'MKLNMSKNLNYCKQILKKVSFDVTLFKKELEKAFSYLTPSEQQALRRWVNDFVSDRIELQREIFSI' A
#
# COMPACT_ATOMS: atom_id res chain seq x y z
N MET A 1 4.87 -6.72 -19.95
CA MET A 1 3.53 -7.29 -20.08
C MET A 1 2.64 -6.80 -18.98
N LYS A 2 1.38 -6.65 -19.30
CA LYS A 2 0.39 -6.17 -18.32
C LYS A 2 0.34 -7.05 -17.09
N LEU A 3 0.46 -8.34 -17.28
CA LEU A 3 0.38 -9.27 -16.18
C LEU A 3 1.47 -9.05 -15.16
N ASN A 4 2.65 -8.66 -15.62
CA ASN A 4 3.75 -8.42 -14.70
C ASN A 4 3.47 -7.23 -13.79
N MET A 5 2.91 -6.17 -14.35
CA MET A 5 2.56 -4.99 -13.56
C MET A 5 1.51 -5.35 -12.52
N SER A 6 0.46 -6.06 -12.97
CA SER A 6 -0.60 -6.48 -12.05
C SER A 6 -0.07 -7.37 -10.96
N LYS A 7 0.89 -8.22 -11.31
CA LYS A 7 1.45 -9.15 -10.36
C LYS A 7 2.19 -8.42 -9.24
N ASN A 8 2.99 -7.42 -9.61
CA ASN A 8 3.73 -6.65 -8.60
C ASN A 8 2.78 -5.89 -7.68
N LEU A 9 1.79 -5.28 -8.27
CA LEU A 9 0.81 -4.53 -7.48
C LEU A 9 0.04 -5.44 -6.54
N ASN A 10 -0.39 -6.59 -7.03
CA ASN A 10 -1.10 -7.56 -6.20
C ASN A 10 -0.25 -8.08 -5.06
N TYR A 11 1.02 -8.31 -5.35
CA TYR A 11 1.95 -8.77 -4.33
C TYR A 11 2.06 -7.74 -3.21
N CYS A 12 2.19 -6.46 -3.56
CA CYS A 12 2.28 -5.39 -2.59
C CYS A 12 1.00 -5.32 -1.75
N LYS A 13 -0.15 -5.45 -2.38
CA LYS A 13 -1.43 -5.43 -1.67
C LYS A 13 -1.51 -6.55 -0.65
N GLN A 14 -1.06 -7.74 -1.03
CA GLN A 14 -1.10 -8.87 -0.12
C GLN A 14 -0.21 -8.68 1.09
N ILE A 15 0.98 -8.14 0.87
CA ILE A 15 1.90 -7.86 1.97
C ILE A 15 1.29 -6.83 2.91
N LEU A 16 0.72 -5.78 2.36
CA LEU A 16 0.12 -4.72 3.18
C LEU A 16 -1.04 -5.25 4.00
N LYS A 17 -1.84 -6.13 3.44
CA LYS A 17 -2.92 -6.75 4.20
C LYS A 17 -2.38 -7.55 5.37
N LYS A 18 -1.31 -8.28 5.16
CA LYS A 18 -0.73 -9.12 6.19
C LYS A 18 -0.16 -8.32 7.35
N VAL A 19 0.40 -7.16 7.06
CA VAL A 19 1.03 -6.35 8.10
C VAL A 19 0.12 -5.25 8.62
N SER A 20 -1.15 -5.28 8.26
CA SER A 20 -2.07 -4.20 8.65
C SER A 20 -2.31 -4.13 10.14
N PHE A 21 -1.97 -5.17 10.88
CA PHE A 21 -2.11 -5.17 12.32
C PHE A 21 -1.03 -4.34 13.01
N ASP A 22 0.02 -3.97 12.29
CA ASP A 22 1.13 -3.21 12.84
C ASP A 22 1.31 -1.95 12.01
N VAL A 23 0.94 -0.83 12.60
CA VAL A 23 0.92 0.46 11.89
C VAL A 23 2.31 0.83 11.37
N THR A 24 3.32 0.67 12.19
CA THR A 24 4.68 1.01 11.82
C THR A 24 5.16 0.15 10.65
N LEU A 25 4.90 -1.13 10.74
CA LEU A 25 5.31 -2.06 9.70
C LEU A 25 4.54 -1.81 8.41
N PHE A 26 3.25 -1.49 8.52
CA PHE A 26 2.43 -1.15 7.37
C PHE A 26 3.03 0.04 6.62
N LYS A 27 3.39 1.08 7.36
CA LYS A 27 3.97 2.27 6.76
C LYS A 27 5.29 1.95 6.06
N LYS A 28 6.12 1.17 6.70
CA LYS A 28 7.40 0.77 6.13
C LYS A 28 7.23 0.01 4.83
N GLU A 29 6.33 -0.96 4.83
CA GLU A 29 6.10 -1.76 3.63
C GLU A 29 5.47 -0.93 2.52
N LEU A 30 4.64 0.02 2.88
CA LEU A 30 4.04 0.92 1.91
C LEU A 30 5.11 1.76 1.21
N GLU A 31 6.02 2.34 1.99
CA GLU A 31 7.10 3.12 1.43
C GLU A 31 7.99 2.29 0.51
N LYS A 32 8.27 1.08 0.95
CA LYS A 32 9.08 0.16 0.17
C LYS A 32 8.39 -0.17 -1.16
N ALA A 33 7.09 -0.39 -1.10
CA ALA A 33 6.33 -0.70 -2.31
C ALA A 33 6.40 0.45 -3.30
N PHE A 34 6.22 1.67 -2.83
CA PHE A 34 6.30 2.83 -3.72
C PHE A 34 7.66 2.96 -4.38
N SER A 35 8.71 2.49 -3.74
CA SER A 35 10.04 2.67 -4.27
C SER A 35 10.30 1.84 -5.52
N TYR A 36 9.58 0.74 -5.72
CA TYR A 36 9.82 -0.05 -6.92
C TYR A 36 8.59 -0.25 -7.82
N LEU A 37 7.53 0.46 -7.55
CA LEU A 37 6.39 0.45 -8.46
C LEU A 37 6.52 1.57 -9.47
N THR A 38 5.95 1.37 -10.66
CA THR A 38 5.90 2.43 -11.66
C THR A 38 4.93 3.51 -11.21
N PRO A 39 4.98 4.72 -11.78
CA PRO A 39 4.04 5.77 -11.39
C PRO A 39 2.57 5.37 -11.53
N SER A 40 2.21 4.63 -12.56
CA SER A 40 0.83 4.16 -12.70
C SER A 40 0.46 3.21 -11.60
N GLU A 41 1.35 2.30 -11.26
CA GLU A 41 1.11 1.34 -10.19
C GLU A 41 1.04 2.05 -8.84
N GLN A 42 1.86 3.06 -8.66
CA GLN A 42 1.83 3.86 -7.42
C GLN A 42 0.47 4.52 -7.23
N GLN A 43 -0.09 5.07 -8.30
CA GLN A 43 -1.40 5.67 -8.21
C GLN A 43 -2.47 4.65 -7.87
N ALA A 44 -2.40 3.48 -8.50
CA ALA A 44 -3.36 2.42 -8.22
C ALA A 44 -3.24 1.96 -6.77
N LEU A 45 -2.02 1.83 -6.29
CA LEU A 45 -1.80 1.43 -4.91
C LEU A 45 -2.32 2.48 -3.93
N ARG A 46 -2.11 3.74 -4.24
CA ARG A 46 -2.58 4.84 -3.40
C ARG A 46 -4.11 4.80 -3.25
N ARG A 47 -4.81 4.58 -4.34
CA ARG A 47 -6.26 4.46 -4.29
C ARG A 47 -6.69 3.28 -3.45
N TRP A 48 -6.02 2.16 -3.67
CA TRP A 48 -6.34 0.96 -2.92
C TRP A 48 -6.11 1.17 -1.42
N VAL A 49 -5.01 1.83 -1.07
CA VAL A 49 -4.69 2.08 0.33
C VAL A 49 -5.74 3.00 0.96
N ASN A 50 -6.15 4.04 0.24
CA ASN A 50 -7.19 4.92 0.74
C ASN A 50 -8.45 4.16 1.11
N ASP A 51 -8.86 3.25 0.23
CA ASP A 51 -10.02 2.41 0.51
C ASP A 51 -9.77 1.46 1.66
N PHE A 52 -8.60 0.85 1.66
CA PHE A 52 -8.28 -0.16 2.65
C PHE A 52 -8.27 0.42 4.07
N VAL A 53 -7.77 1.64 4.22
CA VAL A 53 -7.68 2.26 5.55
C VAL A 53 -8.87 3.13 5.89
N SER A 54 -9.87 3.17 5.03
CA SER A 54 -11.00 4.08 5.23
C SER A 54 -11.72 3.84 6.55
N ASP A 55 -11.72 2.60 7.03
CA ASP A 55 -12.34 2.26 8.31
C ASP A 55 -11.29 1.91 9.37
N ARG A 56 -10.02 2.27 9.13
CA ARG A 56 -8.94 1.98 10.07
C ARG A 56 -8.24 3.27 10.46
N ILE A 57 -8.78 3.89 11.47
CA ILE A 57 -8.32 5.21 11.93
C ILE A 57 -6.83 5.24 12.23
N GLU A 58 -6.34 4.20 12.86
CA GLU A 58 -4.93 4.15 13.25
C GLU A 58 -4.00 4.20 12.05
N LEU A 59 -4.33 3.44 11.02
CA LEU A 59 -3.52 3.43 9.80
C LEU A 59 -3.64 4.76 9.08
N GLN A 60 -4.82 5.34 9.04
CA GLN A 60 -5.02 6.64 8.41
C GLN A 60 -4.14 7.70 9.05
N ARG A 61 -4.11 7.71 10.36
CA ARG A 61 -3.31 8.68 11.09
C ARG A 61 -1.84 8.57 10.74
N GLU A 62 -1.34 7.35 10.73
CA GLU A 62 0.08 7.13 10.48
C GLU A 62 0.46 7.50 9.06
N ILE A 63 -0.41 7.22 8.11
CA ILE A 63 -0.13 7.45 6.70
C ILE A 63 -0.29 8.90 6.32
N PHE A 64 -1.33 9.55 6.82
CA PHE A 64 -1.70 10.90 6.37
C PHE A 64 -1.37 12.01 7.35
N SER A 65 -0.79 11.72 8.48
CA SER A 65 -0.55 12.73 9.50
C SER A 65 0.75 13.48 9.31
N ILE A 66 1.43 13.26 8.25
CA ILE A 66 2.72 13.92 8.03
C ILE A 66 2.59 15.36 7.51
#